data_a3fee837b4388e68d38fd2a0b86d4847
#
_entry.id   a3fee837b4388e68d38fd2a0b86d4847
#
_cell.length_a   1.000
_cell.length_b   1.000
_cell.length_c   1.000
_cell.angle_alpha   90.00
_cell.angle_beta   90.00
_cell.angle_gamma   90.00
#
_symmetry.space_group_name_H-M   'P 1'
#
loop_
_entity.id
_entity.type
_entity.pdbx_description
1 polymer ?
#
loop_
_entity_poly.entity_id
_entity_poly.type
_entity_poly.pdbx_seq_one_letter_code
_entity_poly.pdbx_strand_id
1 'polypeptide(L)'
;TLSLHDALPIYKTKTAYYILNNYVKNKDSRNHIFILHRLDKETSGVMMFAKNKKVQEILQKNWNEMIRERKYVAVVEGCPQPEQGQVKSYISENKALIVHATSSQDGKLAITNYTTLKSNRQFALVELELETGRKNQIRVHMQEIGHPVTGDPKYGATKNPLHRLAL
;
A
#
# COMPACT_ATOMS: atom_id res chain seq x y z
N THR A 1 11.77 -0.17 7.52
CA THR A 1 10.42 -0.64 7.18
C THR A 1 10.44 -2.16 7.10
N LEU A 2 9.59 -2.83 7.90
CA LEU A 2 9.53 -4.30 7.93
C LEU A 2 8.57 -4.77 6.83
N SER A 3 9.10 -5.54 5.87
CA SER A 3 8.28 -6.14 4.80
C SER A 3 7.64 -7.44 5.26
N LEU A 4 6.40 -7.67 4.83
CA LEU A 4 5.67 -8.92 5.11
C LEU A 4 6.03 -10.05 4.14
N HIS A 5 6.57 -9.72 2.97
CA HIS A 5 6.70 -10.65 1.86
C HIS A 5 8.02 -10.63 1.10
N ASP A 6 9.07 -10.00 1.61
CA ASP A 6 10.38 -10.27 1.05
C ASP A 6 10.81 -11.66 1.50
N ALA A 7 10.25 -12.64 0.78
CA ALA A 7 10.50 -14.06 0.98
C ALA A 7 11.85 -14.50 0.39
N LEU A 8 12.90 -13.71 0.59
CA LEU A 8 14.23 -14.25 0.54
C LEU A 8 14.53 -14.87 1.91
N PRO A 9 15.11 -16.07 1.98
CA PRO A 9 15.36 -16.79 3.22
C PRO A 9 16.12 -15.98 4.29
N ILE A 10 16.90 -14.99 3.86
CA ILE A 10 17.78 -14.13 4.67
C ILE A 10 17.00 -13.15 5.58
N TYR A 11 15.74 -12.81 5.28
CA TYR A 11 14.99 -11.78 6.02
C TYR A 11 13.79 -12.30 6.83
N LYS A 12 13.61 -13.62 6.94
CA LYS A 12 12.46 -14.19 7.67
C LYS A 12 12.34 -13.69 9.10
N THR A 13 13.47 -13.42 9.76
CA THR A 13 13.53 -12.97 11.15
C THR A 13 13.31 -11.48 11.36
N LYS A 14 13.31 -10.66 10.28
CA LYS A 14 13.15 -9.20 10.33
C LYS A 14 11.77 -8.73 9.85
N THR A 15 10.82 -9.63 9.66
CA THR A 15 9.47 -9.25 9.23
C THR A 15 8.61 -8.86 10.43
N ALA A 16 7.63 -7.96 10.22
CA ALA A 16 6.64 -7.62 11.24
C ALA A 16 5.91 -8.87 11.75
N TYR A 17 5.59 -9.80 10.85
CA TYR A 17 4.99 -11.08 11.21
C TYR A 17 5.85 -11.88 12.19
N TYR A 18 7.15 -12.04 11.90
CA TYR A 18 8.05 -12.81 12.75
C TYR A 18 8.18 -12.20 14.16
N ILE A 19 8.39 -10.89 14.22
CA ILE A 19 8.54 -10.18 15.49
C ILE A 19 7.27 -10.29 16.32
N LEU A 20 6.11 -10.04 15.72
CA LEU A 20 4.84 -10.06 16.42
C LEU A 20 4.41 -11.48 16.80
N ASN A 21 4.69 -12.48 15.94
CA ASN A 21 4.39 -13.87 16.25
C ASN A 21 5.24 -14.38 17.44
N ASN A 22 6.52 -13.99 17.52
CA ASN A 22 7.35 -14.30 18.68
C ASN A 22 6.86 -13.58 19.94
N TYR A 23 6.44 -12.33 19.82
CA TYR A 23 5.87 -11.58 20.95
C TYR A 23 4.64 -12.28 21.56
N VAL A 24 3.71 -12.77 20.73
CA VAL A 24 2.53 -13.47 21.25
C VAL A 24 2.87 -14.86 21.79
N LYS A 25 3.82 -15.58 21.18
CA LYS A 25 4.29 -16.87 21.66
C LYS A 25 5.03 -16.81 22.99
N ASN A 26 5.74 -15.70 23.26
CA ASN A 26 6.37 -15.50 24.56
C ASN A 26 5.37 -15.34 25.71
N LYS A 27 4.11 -14.99 25.42
CA LYS A 27 3.03 -14.94 26.42
C LYS A 27 2.37 -16.32 26.64
N ASP A 28 2.22 -17.11 25.60
CA ASP A 28 1.76 -18.48 25.59
C ASP A 28 2.25 -19.12 24.28
N SER A 29 2.98 -20.24 24.37
CA SER A 29 3.56 -20.94 23.24
C SER A 29 2.54 -21.39 22.18
N ARG A 30 1.28 -21.56 22.58
CA ARG A 30 0.15 -21.91 21.69
C ARG A 30 -0.37 -20.73 20.88
N ASN A 31 -0.02 -19.50 21.25
CA ASN A 31 -0.48 -18.31 20.56
C ASN A 31 0.20 -18.17 19.19
N HIS A 32 -0.62 -17.84 18.18
CA HIS A 32 -0.19 -17.53 16.83
C HIS A 32 -0.93 -16.30 16.29
N ILE A 33 -0.34 -15.66 15.30
CA ILE A 33 -0.99 -14.60 14.53
C ILE A 33 -1.14 -15.02 13.07
N PHE A 34 -2.18 -14.47 12.43
CA PHE A 34 -2.52 -14.75 11.04
C PHE A 34 -2.61 -13.44 10.27
N ILE A 35 -1.97 -13.39 9.11
CA ILE A 35 -1.89 -12.20 8.26
C ILE A 35 -3.26 -11.94 7.64
N LEU A 36 -3.78 -10.73 7.78
CA LEU A 36 -5.03 -10.29 7.17
C LEU A 36 -4.79 -9.54 5.87
N HIS A 37 -3.86 -8.60 5.86
CA HIS A 37 -3.50 -7.75 4.73
C HIS A 37 -2.01 -7.43 4.74
N ARG A 38 -1.56 -6.67 3.75
CA ARG A 38 -0.16 -6.25 3.61
C ARG A 38 -0.03 -4.77 3.34
N LEU A 39 1.12 -4.21 3.69
CA LEU A 39 1.65 -2.96 3.16
C LEU A 39 2.79 -3.25 2.18
N ASP A 40 3.04 -2.37 1.24
CA ASP A 40 4.22 -2.46 0.37
C ASP A 40 5.50 -2.19 1.20
N LYS A 41 6.65 -2.64 0.72
CA LYS A 41 7.91 -2.66 1.48
C LYS A 41 8.27 -1.35 2.15
N GLU A 42 8.04 -0.23 1.48
CA GLU A 42 8.44 1.09 1.96
C GLU A 42 7.27 1.94 2.47
N THR A 43 6.04 1.39 2.41
CA THR A 43 4.84 2.03 2.96
C THR A 43 4.80 1.87 4.47
N SER A 44 4.51 2.96 5.19
CA SER A 44 4.25 2.92 6.62
C SER A 44 2.75 2.91 6.90
N GLY A 45 2.35 2.37 8.04
CA GLY A 45 0.95 2.42 8.42
C GLY A 45 0.52 1.33 9.39
N VAL A 46 -0.78 1.25 9.61
CA VAL A 46 -1.40 0.30 10.51
C VAL A 46 -1.52 -1.06 9.84
N MET A 47 -1.13 -2.10 10.56
CA MET A 47 -1.31 -3.49 10.13
C MET A 47 -2.13 -4.26 11.16
N MET A 48 -3.04 -5.11 10.65
CA MET A 48 -3.87 -5.97 11.47
C MET A 48 -3.51 -7.43 11.27
N PHE A 49 -3.58 -8.18 12.36
CA PHE A 49 -3.40 -9.63 12.38
C PHE A 49 -4.53 -10.27 13.16
N ALA A 50 -5.04 -11.40 12.68
CA ALA A 50 -5.99 -12.19 13.44
C ALA A 50 -5.25 -13.05 14.48
N LYS A 51 -5.90 -13.31 15.60
CA LYS A 51 -5.36 -14.16 16.67
C LYS A 51 -5.74 -15.65 16.50
N ASN A 52 -6.63 -15.95 15.56
CA ASN A 52 -6.97 -17.32 15.21
C ASN A 52 -7.34 -17.45 13.73
N LYS A 53 -7.25 -18.65 13.21
CA LYS A 53 -7.46 -18.98 11.81
C LYS A 53 -8.89 -18.70 11.32
N LYS A 54 -9.89 -19.01 12.13
CA LYS A 54 -11.30 -18.80 11.79
C LYS A 54 -11.61 -17.31 11.57
N VAL A 55 -11.10 -16.44 12.45
CA VAL A 55 -11.24 -14.97 12.30
C VAL A 55 -10.53 -14.49 11.05
N GLN A 56 -9.32 -15.00 10.75
CA GLN A 56 -8.63 -14.67 9.51
C GLN A 56 -9.49 -14.98 8.29
N GLU A 57 -10.04 -16.17 8.21
CA GLU A 57 -10.85 -16.63 7.06
C GLU A 57 -12.11 -15.77 6.88
N ILE A 58 -12.82 -15.48 7.98
CA ILE A 58 -14.03 -14.64 7.96
C ILE A 58 -13.67 -13.23 7.45
N LEU A 59 -12.63 -12.61 8.03
CA LEU A 59 -12.22 -11.25 7.66
C LEU A 59 -11.71 -11.17 6.22
N GLN A 60 -10.93 -12.15 5.78
CA GLN A 60 -10.41 -12.14 4.40
C GLN A 60 -11.52 -12.38 3.35
N LYS A 61 -12.48 -13.27 3.66
CA LYS A 61 -13.61 -13.55 2.78
C LYS A 61 -14.51 -12.32 2.60
N ASN A 62 -14.74 -11.58 3.69
CA ASN A 62 -15.65 -10.45 3.72
C ASN A 62 -14.89 -9.10 3.81
N TRP A 63 -13.65 -9.05 3.34
CA TRP A 63 -12.76 -7.91 3.53
C TRP A 63 -13.37 -6.57 3.12
N ASN A 64 -13.97 -6.51 1.93
CA ASN A 64 -14.54 -5.27 1.40
C ASN A 64 -15.81 -4.81 2.13
N GLU A 65 -16.53 -5.73 2.78
CA GLU A 65 -17.75 -5.42 3.55
C GLU A 65 -17.41 -5.00 4.98
N MET A 66 -16.37 -5.61 5.56
CA MET A 66 -15.99 -5.41 6.96
C MET A 66 -15.04 -4.24 7.16
N ILE A 67 -14.21 -3.92 6.17
CA ILE A 67 -13.28 -2.79 6.20
C ILE A 67 -13.95 -1.59 5.52
N ARG A 68 -14.48 -0.68 6.33
CA ARG A 68 -15.23 0.49 5.85
C ARG A 68 -14.35 1.50 5.13
N GLU A 69 -13.14 1.71 5.64
CA GLU A 69 -12.24 2.75 5.12
C GLU A 69 -10.82 2.19 4.97
N ARG A 70 -10.21 2.51 3.84
CA ARG A 70 -8.80 2.20 3.54
C ARG A 70 -8.12 3.49 3.09
N LYS A 71 -7.83 4.35 4.07
CA LYS A 71 -7.24 5.66 3.86
C LYS A 71 -5.74 5.65 4.02
N TYR A 72 -5.09 6.37 3.14
CA TYR A 72 -3.66 6.61 3.11
C TYR A 72 -3.40 8.10 2.99
N VAL A 73 -2.23 8.53 3.40
CA VAL A 73 -1.75 9.89 3.19
C VAL A 73 -0.40 9.80 2.49
N ALA A 74 -0.25 10.53 1.40
CA ALA A 74 0.99 10.62 0.65
C ALA A 74 1.42 12.07 0.43
N VAL A 75 2.72 12.28 0.34
CA VAL A 75 3.26 13.50 -0.26
C VAL A 75 3.60 13.20 -1.71
N VAL A 76 3.01 13.92 -2.64
CA VAL A 76 3.24 13.77 -4.08
C VAL A 76 3.98 14.98 -4.65
N GLU A 77 4.66 14.79 -5.78
CA GLU A 77 5.32 15.87 -6.51
C GLU A 77 4.30 16.70 -7.30
N GLY A 78 4.41 18.01 -7.23
CA GLY A 78 3.46 18.94 -7.85
C GLY A 78 2.16 19.06 -7.06
N CYS A 79 1.10 19.49 -7.76
CA CYS A 79 -0.21 19.79 -7.18
C CYS A 79 -1.30 19.24 -8.10
N PRO A 80 -1.96 18.12 -7.75
CA PRO A 80 -3.02 17.54 -8.57
C PRO A 80 -4.13 18.56 -8.86
N GLN A 81 -4.55 18.59 -10.13
CA GLN A 81 -5.69 19.39 -10.57
C GLN A 81 -6.67 18.49 -11.34
N PRO A 82 -7.93 18.39 -10.94
CA PRO A 82 -8.55 19.06 -9.78
C PRO A 82 -8.00 18.57 -8.43
N GLU A 83 -8.23 19.33 -7.36
CA GLU A 83 -7.75 19.00 -6.01
C GLU A 83 -8.36 17.71 -5.44
N GLN A 84 -9.46 17.25 -6.01
CA GLN A 84 -10.09 15.97 -5.68
C GLN A 84 -10.54 15.24 -6.95
N GLY A 85 -10.46 13.93 -6.93
CA GLY A 85 -10.84 13.12 -8.08
C GLY A 85 -10.75 11.63 -7.81
N GLN A 86 -11.01 10.87 -8.87
CA GLN A 86 -10.90 9.42 -8.89
C GLN A 86 -9.98 8.99 -10.03
N VAL A 87 -9.00 8.16 -9.73
CA VAL A 87 -8.20 7.46 -10.73
C VAL A 87 -8.74 6.04 -10.85
N LYS A 88 -9.10 5.66 -12.07
CA LYS A 88 -9.65 4.34 -12.40
C LYS A 88 -8.95 3.80 -13.64
N SER A 89 -8.16 2.76 -13.44
CA SER A 89 -7.44 2.10 -14.52
C SER A 89 -7.32 0.59 -14.29
N TYR A 90 -6.88 -0.13 -15.31
CA TYR A 90 -6.43 -1.50 -15.14
C TYR A 90 -4.94 -1.50 -14.85
N ILE A 91 -4.51 -2.28 -13.87
CA ILE A 91 -3.08 -2.42 -13.54
C ILE A 91 -2.64 -3.87 -13.66
N SER A 92 -1.48 -4.06 -14.22
CA SER A 92 -0.86 -5.38 -14.38
C SER A 92 0.60 -5.36 -13.91
N GLU A 93 1.15 -6.54 -13.66
CA GLU A 93 2.55 -6.71 -13.30
C GLU A 93 3.28 -7.36 -14.47
N ASN A 94 4.36 -6.73 -14.94
CA ASN A 94 5.17 -7.28 -16.02
C ASN A 94 6.16 -8.35 -15.52
N LYS A 95 6.89 -8.98 -16.44
CA LYS A 95 7.89 -10.02 -16.13
C LYS A 95 9.02 -9.53 -15.21
N ALA A 96 9.30 -8.22 -15.19
CA ALA A 96 10.27 -7.59 -14.30
C ALA A 96 9.68 -7.23 -12.92
N LEU A 97 8.48 -7.72 -12.58
CA LEU A 97 7.75 -7.46 -11.34
C LEU A 97 7.44 -5.97 -11.11
N ILE A 98 7.32 -5.20 -12.20
CA ILE A 98 6.89 -3.80 -12.16
C ILE A 98 5.39 -3.76 -12.43
N VAL A 99 4.65 -3.17 -11.50
CA VAL A 99 3.22 -2.89 -11.68
C VAL A 99 3.08 -1.59 -12.47
N HIS A 100 2.20 -1.56 -13.45
CA HIS A 100 1.95 -0.40 -14.31
C HIS A 100 0.48 -0.34 -14.73
N ALA A 101 0.02 0.85 -15.11
CA ALA A 101 -1.28 1.02 -15.73
C ALA A 101 -1.29 0.42 -17.14
N THR A 102 -2.39 -0.18 -17.52
CA THR A 102 -2.60 -0.79 -18.86
C THR A 102 -4.00 -0.48 -19.37
N SER A 103 -4.13 -0.36 -20.68
CA SER A 103 -5.43 -0.28 -21.35
C SER A 103 -6.08 -1.65 -21.54
N SER A 104 -5.32 -2.72 -21.34
CA SER A 104 -5.79 -4.11 -21.53
C SER A 104 -6.65 -4.55 -20.35
N GLN A 105 -7.77 -5.21 -20.65
CA GLN A 105 -8.59 -5.91 -19.66
C GLN A 105 -7.88 -7.13 -19.03
N ASP A 106 -6.68 -7.48 -19.49
CA ASP A 106 -5.84 -8.48 -18.84
C ASP A 106 -5.29 -8.02 -17.49
N GLY A 107 -5.33 -6.71 -17.23
CA GLY A 107 -5.04 -6.13 -15.93
C GLY A 107 -6.19 -6.31 -14.93
N LYS A 108 -5.92 -5.97 -13.67
CA LYS A 108 -6.93 -5.95 -12.61
C LYS A 108 -7.41 -4.54 -12.39
N LEU A 109 -8.73 -4.34 -12.40
CA LEU A 109 -9.33 -3.04 -12.11
C LEU A 109 -8.83 -2.49 -10.77
N ALA A 110 -8.39 -1.24 -10.79
CA ALA A 110 -7.93 -0.46 -9.65
C ALA A 110 -8.69 0.87 -9.60
N ILE A 111 -9.15 1.27 -8.42
CA ILE A 111 -9.91 2.51 -8.20
C ILE A 111 -9.38 3.16 -6.92
N THR A 112 -8.92 4.41 -7.05
CA THR A 112 -8.42 5.24 -5.96
C THR A 112 -9.07 6.61 -6.01
N ASN A 113 -9.73 7.00 -4.95
CA ASN A 113 -10.19 8.38 -4.75
C ASN A 113 -9.07 9.17 -4.08
N TYR A 114 -8.90 10.43 -4.45
CA TYR A 114 -7.91 11.31 -3.85
C TYR A 114 -8.48 12.68 -3.52
N THR A 115 -7.93 13.30 -2.47
CA THR A 115 -8.23 14.67 -2.06
C THR A 115 -6.94 15.35 -1.62
N THR A 116 -6.61 16.48 -2.21
CA THR A 116 -5.49 17.31 -1.79
C THR A 116 -5.85 18.03 -0.50
N LEU A 117 -5.15 17.70 0.57
CA LEU A 117 -5.36 18.30 1.90
C LEU A 117 -4.62 19.64 2.04
N LYS A 118 -3.42 19.70 1.47
CA LYS A 118 -2.56 20.88 1.49
C LYS A 118 -1.57 20.83 0.35
N SER A 119 -1.24 21.95 -0.23
CA SER A 119 -0.26 22.01 -1.31
C SER A 119 0.64 23.26 -1.23
N ASN A 120 1.76 23.18 -1.90
CA ASN A 120 2.63 24.29 -2.24
C ASN A 120 3.08 24.15 -3.71
N ARG A 121 3.96 25.03 -4.19
CA ARG A 121 4.40 25.00 -5.61
C ARG A 121 5.12 23.72 -6.03
N GLN A 122 5.59 22.88 -5.09
CA GLN A 122 6.43 21.72 -5.39
C GLN A 122 5.80 20.39 -4.95
N PHE A 123 4.96 20.39 -3.93
CA PHE A 123 4.43 19.19 -3.30
C PHE A 123 2.97 19.39 -2.88
N ALA A 124 2.23 18.29 -2.86
CA ALA A 124 0.92 18.23 -2.25
C ALA A 124 0.85 17.08 -1.22
N LEU A 125 0.18 17.33 -0.10
CA LEU A 125 -0.27 16.32 0.83
C LEU A 125 -1.63 15.84 0.37
N VAL A 126 -1.74 14.56 0.05
CA VAL A 126 -2.95 13.97 -0.55
C VAL A 126 -3.46 12.85 0.32
N GLU A 127 -4.73 12.89 0.68
CA GLU A 127 -5.46 11.74 1.22
C GLU A 127 -5.92 10.86 0.04
N LEU A 128 -5.76 9.55 0.21
CA LEU A 128 -6.12 8.56 -0.80
C LEU A 128 -7.01 7.49 -0.16
N GLU A 129 -8.16 7.26 -0.75
CA GLU A 129 -9.11 6.23 -0.33
C GLU A 129 -9.22 5.14 -1.39
N LEU A 130 -8.99 3.90 -0.97
CA LEU A 130 -8.92 2.75 -1.87
C LEU A 130 -10.26 1.99 -1.91
N GLU A 131 -10.91 1.95 -3.07
CA GLU A 131 -12.02 1.02 -3.33
C GLU A 131 -11.50 -0.39 -3.65
N THR A 132 -10.34 -0.49 -4.28
CA THR A 132 -9.63 -1.74 -4.56
C THR A 132 -8.27 -1.75 -3.87
N GLY A 133 -7.65 -2.92 -3.67
CA GLY A 133 -6.35 -3.05 -2.99
C GLY A 133 -5.35 -3.85 -3.85
N ARG A 134 -4.88 -3.26 -4.95
CA ARG A 134 -3.89 -3.90 -5.82
C ARG A 134 -2.47 -3.55 -5.37
N LYS A 135 -1.51 -4.40 -5.71
CA LYS A 135 -0.09 -4.18 -5.43
C LYS A 135 0.36 -2.82 -6.02
N ASN A 136 1.04 -2.00 -5.24
CA ASN A 136 1.54 -0.68 -5.62
C ASN A 136 0.48 0.29 -6.19
N GLN A 137 -0.81 0.07 -5.95
CA GLN A 137 -1.91 0.79 -6.59
C GLN A 137 -1.77 2.31 -6.48
N ILE A 138 -1.57 2.83 -5.27
CA ILE A 138 -1.40 4.28 -5.04
C ILE A 138 -0.24 4.83 -5.85
N ARG A 139 0.89 4.14 -5.84
CA ARG A 139 2.13 4.57 -6.52
C ARG A 139 1.94 4.66 -8.03
N VAL A 140 1.26 3.66 -8.63
CA VAL A 140 0.92 3.64 -10.05
C VAL A 140 -0.06 4.76 -10.40
N HIS A 141 -1.15 4.91 -9.64
CA HIS A 141 -2.17 5.92 -9.92
C HIS A 141 -1.66 7.34 -9.78
N MET A 142 -0.83 7.61 -8.77
CA MET A 142 -0.23 8.94 -8.62
C MET A 142 0.77 9.25 -9.75
N GLN A 143 1.52 8.27 -10.23
CA GLN A 143 2.34 8.41 -11.43
C GLN A 143 1.46 8.66 -12.67
N GLU A 144 0.37 7.91 -12.83
CA GLU A 144 -0.54 7.99 -13.99
C GLU A 144 -1.12 9.39 -14.18
N ILE A 145 -1.44 10.08 -13.08
CA ILE A 145 -1.92 11.47 -13.13
C ILE A 145 -0.80 12.51 -13.11
N GLY A 146 0.48 12.10 -13.25
CA GLY A 146 1.64 13.00 -13.33
C GLY A 146 2.14 13.53 -11.99
N HIS A 147 1.70 12.99 -10.87
CA HIS A 147 2.05 13.41 -9.52
C HIS A 147 2.63 12.25 -8.71
N PRO A 148 3.82 11.73 -9.03
CA PRO A 148 4.39 10.58 -8.35
C PRO A 148 4.59 10.83 -6.86
N VAL A 149 4.45 9.77 -6.06
CA VAL A 149 4.71 9.83 -4.62
C VAL A 149 6.17 10.19 -4.39
N THR A 150 6.42 11.22 -3.61
CA THR A 150 7.76 11.72 -3.31
C THR A 150 8.64 10.61 -2.70
N GLY A 151 9.87 10.51 -3.17
CA GLY A 151 10.81 9.47 -2.75
C GLY A 151 10.57 8.10 -3.41
N ASP A 152 9.82 8.07 -4.52
CA ASP A 152 9.53 6.86 -5.30
C ASP A 152 10.21 6.85 -6.68
N PRO A 153 11.51 6.56 -6.76
CA PRO A 153 12.22 6.58 -8.04
C PRO A 153 11.69 5.52 -9.02
N LYS A 154 11.09 4.44 -8.49
CA LYS A 154 10.52 3.37 -9.31
C LYS A 154 9.32 3.85 -10.13
N TYR A 155 8.58 4.82 -9.62
CA TYR A 155 7.39 5.39 -10.25
C TYR A 155 7.57 6.87 -10.63
N GLY A 156 8.83 7.27 -10.91
CA GLY A 156 9.12 8.53 -11.57
C GLY A 156 9.30 9.74 -10.67
N ALA A 157 9.35 9.57 -9.35
CA ALA A 157 9.66 10.67 -8.46
C ALA A 157 11.10 11.14 -8.66
N THR A 158 11.27 12.47 -8.72
CA THR A 158 12.57 13.14 -8.89
C THR A 158 13.11 13.71 -7.59
N LYS A 159 12.26 13.84 -6.57
CA LYS A 159 12.57 14.44 -5.28
C LYS A 159 12.43 13.44 -4.14
N ASN A 160 13.34 13.52 -3.18
CA ASN A 160 13.33 12.62 -2.01
C ASN A 160 13.78 13.35 -0.72
N PRO A 161 13.07 14.42 -0.30
CA PRO A 161 13.46 15.21 0.88
C PRO A 161 13.35 14.44 2.20
N LEU A 162 12.57 13.36 2.24
CA LEU A 162 12.37 12.52 3.43
C LEU A 162 13.29 11.30 3.45
N HIS A 163 14.13 11.11 2.42
CA HIS A 163 14.99 9.93 2.24
C HIS A 163 14.24 8.59 2.32
N ARG A 164 12.95 8.59 1.93
CA ARG A 164 12.07 7.42 1.90
C ARG A 164 10.84 7.69 1.04
N LEU A 165 10.12 6.62 0.71
CA LEU A 165 8.78 6.73 0.14
C LEU A 165 7.86 7.50 1.11
N ALA A 166 7.22 8.56 0.64
CA ALA A 166 6.33 9.41 1.43
C ALA A 166 4.88 8.91 1.38
N LEU A 167 4.68 7.64 1.82
CA LEU A 167 3.40 6.95 1.84
C LEU A 167 3.27 6.10 3.11
#